data_f130f8a87f4c2231b7e9896a5c7fce55
#
_entry.id   f130f8a87f4c2231b7e9896a5c7fce55
#
_cell.length_a   1.000
_cell.length_b   1.000
_cell.length_c   1.000
_cell.angle_alpha   90.00
_cell.angle_beta   90.00
_cell.angle_gamma   90.00
#
_symmetry.space_group_name_H-M   'P 1'
#
loop_
_entity.id
_entity.type
_entity.pdbx_description
1 polymer ?
#
loop_
_entity_poly.entity_id
_entity_poly.type
_entity_poly.pdbx_seq_one_letter_code
_entity_poly.pdbx_strand_id
1 'polypeptide(L)'
;MSILPRYDEVISLPRAVKLPVEMIPPEGFDAGRLETWPLVVGRLEHIDGRLWFMPPCGDFQQDTTTDVVITLGAWVRKQRKHREFVLGTNQAGMRLGGATRAADAAIWRREDLGAYSGGLRRVPPVLAAEVAGPDDGDSENALREKAKWYLGVGVSVVWILLPSLQEALVITPEGEKRYRGNETIEAQKALPGLSPKVSELFKQVGSRSE
;
A
#
# COMPACT_ATOMS: atom_id res chain seq x y z
N MET A 1 -18.08 12.24 -21.83
CA MET A 1 -17.90 13.32 -20.85
C MET A 1 -16.46 13.21 -20.36
N SER A 2 -15.60 14.20 -20.64
CA SER A 2 -14.15 14.12 -20.29
C SER A 2 -14.00 14.18 -18.77
N ILE A 3 -13.33 13.16 -18.21
CA ILE A 3 -13.06 13.04 -16.76
C ILE A 3 -11.81 13.87 -16.37
N LEU A 4 -11.13 14.47 -17.35
CA LEU A 4 -9.96 15.30 -17.07
C LEU A 4 -10.39 16.67 -16.55
N PRO A 5 -9.82 17.14 -15.42
CA PRO A 5 -10.09 18.49 -14.94
C PRO A 5 -9.64 19.51 -16.02
N ARG A 6 -10.36 20.61 -16.14
CA ARG A 6 -9.90 21.75 -16.93
C ARG A 6 -8.71 22.32 -16.19
N TYR A 7 -7.54 22.25 -16.81
CA TYR A 7 -6.33 22.91 -16.31
C TYR A 7 -6.39 24.36 -16.74
N ASP A 8 -7.07 25.19 -15.97
CA ASP A 8 -7.13 26.64 -16.23
C ASP A 8 -5.86 27.36 -15.77
N GLU A 9 -5.02 26.69 -14.96
CA GLU A 9 -3.71 27.16 -14.54
C GLU A 9 -2.63 26.09 -14.73
N VAL A 10 -1.73 26.29 -15.66
CA VAL A 10 -0.54 25.44 -15.82
C VAL A 10 0.57 26.01 -14.94
N ILE A 11 0.89 25.33 -13.86
CA ILE A 11 2.06 25.66 -13.06
C ILE A 11 3.28 25.08 -13.77
N SER A 12 4.18 25.94 -14.26
CA SER A 12 5.48 25.49 -14.75
C SER A 12 6.36 25.13 -13.56
N LEU A 13 6.58 23.84 -13.35
CA LEU A 13 7.51 23.36 -12.33
C LEU A 13 8.95 23.39 -12.87
N PRO A 14 9.96 23.62 -12.01
CA PRO A 14 11.36 23.47 -12.38
C PRO A 14 11.64 22.04 -12.87
N ARG A 15 12.66 21.85 -13.71
CA ARG A 15 12.99 20.57 -14.35
C ARG A 15 13.26 19.40 -13.37
N ALA A 16 13.55 19.70 -12.11
CA ALA A 16 13.75 18.70 -11.06
C ALA A 16 12.89 19.06 -9.87
N VAL A 17 11.85 18.27 -9.64
CA VAL A 17 11.04 18.30 -8.41
C VAL A 17 11.33 17.00 -7.69
N LYS A 18 11.78 17.09 -6.45
CA LYS A 18 11.97 15.91 -5.61
C LYS A 18 10.61 15.49 -5.06
N LEU A 19 10.23 14.26 -5.34
CA LEU A 19 9.02 13.66 -4.79
C LEU A 19 9.33 12.96 -3.43
N PRO A 20 8.38 12.88 -2.53
CA PRO A 20 7.01 13.45 -2.59
C PRO A 20 6.99 14.98 -2.48
N VAL A 21 5.92 15.60 -3.02
CA VAL A 21 5.71 17.06 -2.92
C VAL A 21 4.59 17.34 -1.94
N GLU A 22 4.83 18.27 -1.00
CA GLU A 22 3.79 18.79 -0.13
C GLU A 22 2.89 19.73 -0.93
N MET A 23 1.58 19.49 -0.87
CA MET A 23 0.57 20.31 -1.51
C MET A 23 -0.16 21.14 -0.46
N ILE A 24 -0.50 22.37 -0.81
CA ILE A 24 -1.41 23.18 0.00
C ILE A 24 -2.83 22.65 -0.23
N PRO A 25 -3.52 22.18 0.81
CA PRO A 25 -4.89 21.71 0.65
C PRO A 25 -5.81 22.82 0.12
N PRO A 26 -6.77 22.48 -0.76
CA PRO A 26 -7.74 23.47 -1.22
C PRO A 26 -8.68 23.92 -0.07
N GLU A 27 -9.34 25.07 -0.28
CA GLU A 27 -10.36 25.54 0.65
C GLU A 27 -11.47 24.49 0.84
N GLY A 28 -11.88 24.26 2.08
CA GLY A 28 -12.88 23.24 2.42
C GLY A 28 -12.37 21.79 2.42
N PHE A 29 -11.05 21.57 2.30
CA PHE A 29 -10.45 20.24 2.39
C PHE A 29 -10.72 19.59 3.74
N ASP A 30 -11.24 18.37 3.69
CA ASP A 30 -11.37 17.47 4.84
C ASP A 30 -10.71 16.12 4.49
N ALA A 31 -9.63 15.79 5.15
CA ALA A 31 -8.90 14.55 4.92
C ALA A 31 -9.72 13.27 5.17
N GLY A 32 -10.85 13.37 5.84
CA GLY A 32 -11.78 12.25 6.08
C GLY A 32 -12.85 12.08 5.00
N ARG A 33 -12.95 13.03 4.06
CA ARG A 33 -14.01 13.12 3.03
C ARG A 33 -13.38 13.19 1.65
N LEU A 34 -13.36 12.06 0.91
CA LEU A 34 -12.69 11.94 -0.39
C LEU A 34 -13.18 12.95 -1.43
N GLU A 35 -14.43 13.35 -1.37
CA GLU A 35 -15.02 14.34 -2.29
C GLU A 35 -14.43 15.75 -2.15
N THR A 36 -13.69 16.02 -1.06
CA THR A 36 -13.01 17.29 -0.82
C THR A 36 -11.55 17.28 -1.25
N TRP A 37 -11.03 16.13 -1.67
CA TRP A 37 -9.66 15.98 -2.08
C TRP A 37 -9.45 16.60 -3.48
N PRO A 38 -8.27 17.22 -3.72
CA PRO A 38 -7.97 17.72 -5.06
C PRO A 38 -7.88 16.58 -6.07
N LEU A 39 -8.32 16.85 -7.29
CA LEU A 39 -8.18 15.91 -8.40
C LEU A 39 -6.78 16.03 -8.98
N VAL A 40 -6.00 14.98 -8.86
CA VAL A 40 -4.63 14.91 -9.38
C VAL A 40 -4.42 13.62 -10.17
N VAL A 41 -3.47 13.65 -11.10
CA VAL A 41 -2.99 12.42 -11.74
C VAL A 41 -1.83 11.90 -10.89
N GLY A 42 -2.12 11.00 -9.97
CA GLY A 42 -1.16 10.46 -9.03
C GLY A 42 -1.82 10.07 -7.70
N ARG A 43 -1.00 9.80 -6.73
CA ARG A 43 -1.40 9.36 -5.39
C ARG A 43 -1.30 10.51 -4.39
N LEU A 44 -2.31 10.66 -3.55
CA LEU A 44 -2.31 11.61 -2.44
C LEU A 44 -2.36 10.87 -1.11
N GLU A 45 -1.56 11.31 -0.15
CA GLU A 45 -1.61 10.88 1.25
C GLU A 45 -1.71 12.10 2.17
N HIS A 46 -2.47 11.98 3.27
CA HIS A 46 -2.55 13.01 4.30
C HIS A 46 -1.88 12.49 5.58
N ILE A 47 -0.72 13.07 5.93
CA ILE A 47 0.15 12.64 7.01
C ILE A 47 0.51 13.86 7.86
N ASP A 48 0.32 13.77 9.17
CA ASP A 48 0.67 14.81 10.14
C ASP A 48 0.13 16.21 9.76
N GLY A 49 -1.12 16.26 9.29
CA GLY A 49 -1.78 17.50 8.88
C GLY A 49 -1.39 18.02 7.50
N ARG A 50 -0.53 17.32 6.76
CA ARG A 50 0.00 17.72 5.46
C ARG A 50 -0.51 16.82 4.34
N LEU A 51 -0.75 17.40 3.18
CA LEU A 51 -1.15 16.67 1.97
C LEU A 51 0.07 16.43 1.08
N TRP A 52 0.35 15.17 0.78
CA TRP A 52 1.50 14.75 -0.01
C TRP A 52 1.09 14.18 -1.35
N PHE A 53 1.70 14.68 -2.43
CA PHE A 53 1.57 14.12 -3.76
C PHE A 53 2.71 13.14 -4.03
N MET A 54 2.35 11.92 -4.42
CA MET A 54 3.26 10.83 -4.76
C MET A 54 3.21 10.56 -6.26
N PRO A 55 4.33 10.15 -6.89
CA PRO A 55 4.33 9.83 -8.32
C PRO A 55 3.54 8.55 -8.63
N PRO A 56 3.18 8.31 -9.89
CA PRO A 56 2.79 6.98 -10.34
C PRO A 56 3.90 5.97 -10.07
N CYS A 57 3.56 4.71 -9.85
CA CYS A 57 4.52 3.64 -9.62
C CYS A 57 5.21 3.18 -10.92
N GLY A 58 6.50 2.82 -10.82
CA GLY A 58 7.26 2.20 -11.89
C GLY A 58 6.87 0.74 -12.15
N ASP A 59 7.43 0.13 -13.20
CA ASP A 59 7.11 -1.23 -13.64
C ASP A 59 7.45 -2.30 -12.60
N PHE A 60 8.61 -2.22 -11.95
CA PHE A 60 8.99 -3.13 -10.85
C PHE A 60 7.93 -3.16 -9.73
N GLN A 61 7.45 -1.98 -9.34
CA GLN A 61 6.42 -1.87 -8.31
C GLN A 61 5.09 -2.41 -8.80
N GLN A 62 4.70 -2.12 -10.05
CA GLN A 62 3.46 -2.63 -10.65
C GLN A 62 3.45 -4.17 -10.73
N ASP A 63 4.54 -4.75 -11.25
CA ASP A 63 4.66 -6.20 -11.44
C ASP A 63 4.67 -6.93 -10.09
N THR A 64 5.44 -6.42 -9.12
CA THR A 64 5.47 -7.00 -7.77
C THR A 64 4.13 -6.87 -7.07
N THR A 65 3.47 -5.70 -7.15
CA THR A 65 2.14 -5.51 -6.56
C THR A 65 1.14 -6.49 -7.18
N THR A 66 1.24 -6.75 -8.48
CA THR A 66 0.38 -7.72 -9.17
C THR A 66 0.59 -9.13 -8.62
N ASP A 67 1.84 -9.60 -8.49
CA ASP A 67 2.15 -10.92 -7.92
C ASP A 67 1.69 -11.05 -6.46
N VAL A 68 1.87 -10.00 -5.65
CA VAL A 68 1.36 -9.93 -4.27
C VAL A 68 -0.16 -10.06 -4.26
N VAL A 69 -0.87 -9.32 -5.09
CA VAL A 69 -2.34 -9.35 -5.16
C VAL A 69 -2.85 -10.72 -5.61
N ILE A 70 -2.20 -11.35 -6.59
CA ILE A 70 -2.54 -12.72 -7.03
C ILE A 70 -2.37 -13.70 -5.87
N THR A 71 -1.23 -13.64 -5.17
CA THR A 71 -0.90 -14.53 -4.04
C THR A 71 -1.88 -14.36 -2.90
N LEU A 72 -2.13 -13.13 -2.46
CA LEU A 72 -3.08 -12.82 -1.39
C LEU A 72 -4.52 -13.18 -1.80
N GLY A 73 -4.89 -12.88 -3.05
CA GLY A 73 -6.21 -13.21 -3.59
C GLY A 73 -6.47 -14.72 -3.67
N ALA A 74 -5.47 -15.48 -4.08
CA ALA A 74 -5.55 -16.94 -4.08
C ALA A 74 -5.75 -17.49 -2.66
N TRP A 75 -5.00 -16.99 -1.68
CA TRP A 75 -5.17 -17.37 -0.28
C TRP A 75 -6.54 -17.00 0.28
N VAL A 76 -7.04 -15.78 0.02
CA VAL A 76 -8.38 -15.33 0.45
C VAL A 76 -9.47 -16.22 -0.14
N ARG A 77 -9.33 -16.67 -1.39
CA ARG A 77 -10.31 -17.54 -2.06
C ARG A 77 -10.24 -18.99 -1.61
N LYS A 78 -9.08 -19.45 -1.16
CA LYS A 78 -8.85 -20.82 -0.70
C LYS A 78 -9.65 -21.12 0.57
N GLN A 79 -10.26 -22.33 0.64
CA GLN A 79 -10.97 -22.82 1.84
C GLN A 79 -12.04 -21.86 2.40
N ARG A 80 -12.71 -21.13 1.51
CA ARG A 80 -13.77 -20.17 1.86
C ARG A 80 -13.30 -19.00 2.76
N LYS A 81 -12.00 -18.70 2.82
CA LYS A 81 -11.46 -17.56 3.59
C LYS A 81 -12.01 -16.20 3.13
N HIS A 82 -12.60 -16.11 1.95
CA HIS A 82 -13.36 -14.93 1.50
C HIS A 82 -14.54 -14.56 2.40
N ARG A 83 -15.01 -15.48 3.27
CA ARG A 83 -16.02 -15.20 4.29
C ARG A 83 -15.42 -14.51 5.51
N GLU A 84 -14.13 -14.71 5.77
CA GLU A 84 -13.41 -14.20 6.94
C GLU A 84 -12.62 -12.94 6.59
N PHE A 85 -12.08 -12.87 5.36
CA PHE A 85 -11.16 -11.83 4.95
C PHE A 85 -11.60 -11.10 3.67
N VAL A 86 -11.17 -9.85 3.56
CA VAL A 86 -11.36 -8.99 2.38
C VAL A 86 -9.99 -8.47 1.95
N LEU A 87 -9.63 -8.71 0.69
CA LEU A 87 -8.46 -8.12 0.06
C LEU A 87 -8.84 -6.77 -0.55
N GLY A 88 -8.06 -5.75 -0.26
CA GLY A 88 -8.07 -4.46 -0.94
C GLY A 88 -6.75 -4.22 -1.64
N THR A 89 -6.81 -3.54 -2.77
CA THR A 89 -5.66 -3.16 -3.59
C THR A 89 -5.95 -1.81 -4.25
N ASN A 90 -5.17 -1.43 -5.23
CA ASN A 90 -5.30 -0.14 -5.91
C ASN A 90 -5.20 1.02 -4.90
N GLN A 91 -4.11 1.03 -4.15
CA GLN A 91 -3.90 1.99 -3.06
C GLN A 91 -5.01 1.87 -2.02
N ALA A 92 -5.01 0.75 -1.30
CA ALA A 92 -6.02 0.41 -0.29
C ALA A 92 -6.11 1.48 0.81
N GLY A 93 -6.86 2.54 0.52
CA GLY A 93 -6.94 3.76 1.32
C GLY A 93 -7.60 3.54 2.67
N MET A 94 -6.97 4.07 3.71
CA MET A 94 -7.44 4.02 5.08
C MET A 94 -7.20 5.32 5.84
N ARG A 95 -8.10 5.65 6.76
CA ARG A 95 -7.99 6.78 7.66
C ARG A 95 -7.89 6.28 9.10
N LEU A 96 -6.69 6.29 9.65
CA LEU A 96 -6.38 5.74 10.97
C LEU A 96 -5.48 6.72 11.74
N GLY A 97 -5.70 6.87 13.04
CA GLY A 97 -4.85 7.70 13.90
C GLY A 97 -4.70 9.16 13.43
N GLY A 98 -5.70 9.72 12.75
CA GLY A 98 -5.64 11.09 12.22
C GLY A 98 -4.94 11.23 10.87
N ALA A 99 -4.29 10.18 10.34
CA ALA A 99 -3.65 10.17 9.03
C ALA A 99 -4.47 9.39 8.00
N THR A 100 -4.32 9.77 6.72
CA THR A 100 -4.86 9.02 5.58
C THR A 100 -3.70 8.50 4.77
N ARG A 101 -3.57 7.17 4.74
CA ARG A 101 -2.54 6.46 3.97
C ARG A 101 -3.15 5.36 3.12
N ALA A 102 -2.39 4.89 2.15
CA ALA A 102 -2.79 3.79 1.29
C ALA A 102 -1.67 2.76 1.21
N ALA A 103 -2.02 1.49 1.38
CA ALA A 103 -1.12 0.36 1.12
C ALA A 103 -1.29 -0.12 -0.32
N ASP A 104 -0.25 -0.68 -0.93
CA ASP A 104 -0.33 -1.28 -2.26
C ASP A 104 -1.31 -2.46 -2.27
N ALA A 105 -1.30 -3.27 -1.20
CA ALA A 105 -2.33 -4.27 -0.93
C ALA A 105 -2.59 -4.38 0.58
N ALA A 106 -3.81 -4.73 0.96
CA ALA A 106 -4.13 -4.92 2.37
C ALA A 106 -5.24 -5.97 2.57
N ILE A 107 -5.20 -6.66 3.70
CA ILE A 107 -6.22 -7.65 4.09
C ILE A 107 -6.89 -7.20 5.37
N TRP A 108 -8.21 -7.15 5.36
CA TRP A 108 -9.06 -6.89 6.53
C TRP A 108 -9.82 -8.14 6.96
N ARG A 109 -10.12 -8.25 8.25
CA ARG A 109 -11.18 -9.15 8.70
C ARG A 109 -12.52 -8.59 8.25
N ARG A 110 -13.37 -9.45 7.71
CA ARG A 110 -14.69 -9.04 7.24
C ARG A 110 -15.58 -8.57 8.38
N GLU A 111 -15.46 -9.19 9.54
CA GLU A 111 -16.24 -8.86 10.75
C GLU A 111 -15.97 -7.44 11.26
N ASP A 112 -14.75 -6.91 11.03
CA ASP A 112 -14.36 -5.56 11.45
C ASP A 112 -14.87 -4.49 10.47
N LEU A 113 -15.28 -4.90 9.26
CA LEU A 113 -15.77 -3.99 8.23
C LEU A 113 -17.28 -3.79 8.38
N GLY A 114 -17.71 -2.55 8.59
CA GLY A 114 -19.11 -2.18 8.52
C GLY A 114 -19.67 -2.20 7.09
N ALA A 115 -20.84 -1.59 6.90
CA ALA A 115 -21.42 -1.40 5.59
C ALA A 115 -20.50 -0.56 4.67
N TYR A 116 -20.61 -0.77 3.36
CA TYR A 116 -19.90 0.06 2.39
C TYR A 116 -20.35 1.51 2.48
N SER A 117 -19.38 2.43 2.61
CA SER A 117 -19.64 3.88 2.69
C SER A 117 -19.21 4.64 1.44
N GLY A 118 -18.51 3.98 0.51
CA GLY A 118 -17.86 4.63 -0.63
C GLY A 118 -16.61 5.44 -0.26
N GLY A 119 -16.29 5.52 1.03
CA GLY A 119 -15.15 6.29 1.55
C GLY A 119 -13.97 5.44 2.00
N LEU A 120 -13.05 6.09 2.70
CA LEU A 120 -11.87 5.45 3.28
C LEU A 120 -12.25 4.45 4.38
N ARG A 121 -11.52 3.35 4.46
CA ARG A 121 -11.66 2.40 5.57
C ARG A 121 -11.16 3.04 6.86
N ARG A 122 -11.89 2.81 7.96
CA ARG A 122 -11.62 3.39 9.28
C ARG A 122 -11.20 2.35 10.33
N VAL A 123 -10.92 1.14 9.88
CA VAL A 123 -10.40 0.04 10.71
C VAL A 123 -9.07 -0.43 10.16
N PRO A 124 -8.10 -0.81 11.02
CA PRO A 124 -6.80 -1.26 10.56
C PRO A 124 -6.94 -2.61 9.82
N PRO A 125 -6.18 -2.83 8.76
CA PRO A 125 -6.06 -4.14 8.15
C PRO A 125 -5.29 -5.10 9.06
N VAL A 126 -5.49 -6.39 8.86
CA VAL A 126 -4.65 -7.43 9.48
C VAL A 126 -3.27 -7.44 8.85
N LEU A 127 -3.20 -7.24 7.52
CA LEU A 127 -1.98 -7.14 6.74
C LEU A 127 -2.00 -5.86 5.91
N ALA A 128 -0.91 -5.11 5.95
CA ALA A 128 -0.56 -4.09 4.98
C ALA A 128 0.69 -4.53 4.21
N ALA A 129 0.66 -4.48 2.88
CA ALA A 129 1.80 -4.76 2.02
C ALA A 129 2.19 -3.50 1.26
N GLU A 130 3.48 -3.17 1.33
CA GLU A 130 4.12 -2.03 0.67
C GLU A 130 5.20 -2.54 -0.27
N VAL A 131 5.25 -2.03 -1.47
CA VAL A 131 6.22 -2.40 -2.49
C VAL A 131 7.12 -1.20 -2.75
N ALA A 132 8.42 -1.36 -2.56
CA ALA A 132 9.39 -0.32 -2.83
C ALA A 132 9.45 0.00 -4.33
N GLY A 133 9.48 1.29 -4.64
CA GLY A 133 9.78 1.80 -5.98
C GLY A 133 11.28 2.13 -6.08
N PRO A 134 11.91 1.92 -7.23
CA PRO A 134 13.33 2.24 -7.41
C PRO A 134 13.59 3.75 -7.49
N ASP A 135 12.61 4.53 -7.98
CA ASP A 135 12.79 5.93 -8.34
C ASP A 135 11.94 6.92 -7.51
N ASP A 136 11.02 6.44 -6.69
CA ASP A 136 10.08 7.28 -5.95
C ASP A 136 10.55 7.67 -4.53
N GLY A 137 11.82 7.43 -4.21
CA GLY A 137 12.40 7.74 -2.90
C GLY A 137 11.92 6.84 -1.76
N ASP A 138 11.13 5.82 -2.07
CA ASP A 138 10.75 4.76 -1.13
C ASP A 138 11.96 3.87 -0.84
N SER A 139 12.87 4.37 -0.01
CA SER A 139 13.94 3.55 0.52
C SER A 139 13.37 2.55 1.54
N GLU A 140 14.06 1.44 1.76
CA GLU A 140 13.69 0.49 2.83
C GLU A 140 13.45 1.20 4.17
N ASN A 141 14.25 2.23 4.50
CA ASN A 141 14.08 3.00 5.73
C ASN A 141 12.76 3.78 5.78
N ALA A 142 12.35 4.41 4.69
CA ALA A 142 11.07 5.12 4.62
C ALA A 142 9.89 4.15 4.79
N LEU A 143 9.96 2.97 4.16
CA LEU A 143 8.96 1.93 4.31
C LEU A 143 8.92 1.34 5.73
N ARG A 144 10.07 1.23 6.41
CA ARG A 144 10.14 0.84 7.83
C ARG A 144 9.45 1.85 8.73
N GLU A 145 9.62 3.16 8.49
CA GLU A 145 8.89 4.19 9.23
C GLU A 145 7.38 4.10 8.96
N LYS A 146 7.00 3.84 7.70
CA LYS A 146 5.58 3.59 7.35
C LYS A 146 5.05 2.34 8.06
N ALA A 147 5.85 1.27 8.16
CA ALA A 147 5.50 0.05 8.88
C ALA A 147 5.31 0.30 10.39
N LYS A 148 6.17 1.09 11.02
CA LYS A 148 6.01 1.49 12.42
C LYS A 148 4.67 2.20 12.65
N TRP A 149 4.30 3.10 11.72
CA TRP A 149 3.00 3.76 11.79
C TRP A 149 1.86 2.74 11.68
N TYR A 150 1.91 1.80 10.73
CA TYR A 150 0.89 0.76 10.58
C TYR A 150 0.71 -0.06 11.87
N LEU A 151 1.81 -0.52 12.46
CA LEU A 151 1.76 -1.27 13.72
C LEU A 151 1.19 -0.40 14.85
N GLY A 152 1.59 0.87 14.92
CA GLY A 152 1.10 1.83 15.93
C GLY A 152 -0.40 2.12 15.85
N VAL A 153 -1.03 1.94 14.68
CA VAL A 153 -2.49 2.11 14.51
C VAL A 153 -3.25 0.77 14.51
N GLY A 154 -2.58 -0.35 14.86
CA GLY A 154 -3.23 -1.63 15.10
C GLY A 154 -3.16 -2.64 13.94
N VAL A 155 -2.37 -2.39 12.91
CA VAL A 155 -2.09 -3.41 11.88
C VAL A 155 -1.25 -4.53 12.51
N SER A 156 -1.62 -5.78 12.29
CA SER A 156 -0.95 -6.92 12.93
C SER A 156 0.32 -7.35 12.19
N VAL A 157 0.35 -7.24 10.86
CA VAL A 157 1.46 -7.69 10.00
C VAL A 157 1.70 -6.66 8.91
N VAL A 158 2.95 -6.30 8.71
CA VAL A 158 3.36 -5.47 7.57
C VAL A 158 4.36 -6.24 6.72
N TRP A 159 4.10 -6.30 5.42
CA TRP A 159 5.07 -6.78 4.45
C TRP A 159 5.70 -5.59 3.72
N ILE A 160 7.02 -5.57 3.66
CA ILE A 160 7.79 -4.68 2.79
C ILE A 160 8.44 -5.55 1.72
N LEU A 161 8.10 -5.29 0.46
CA LEU A 161 8.61 -6.00 -0.71
C LEU A 161 9.66 -5.11 -1.38
N LEU A 162 10.84 -5.67 -1.62
CA LEU A 162 11.98 -4.99 -2.24
C LEU A 162 12.26 -5.62 -3.62
N PRO A 163 11.63 -5.12 -4.71
CA PRO A 163 11.67 -5.77 -6.02
C PRO A 163 13.09 -5.92 -6.59
N SER A 164 13.92 -4.89 -6.46
CA SER A 164 15.30 -4.92 -6.97
C SER A 164 16.18 -5.95 -6.27
N LEU A 165 15.85 -6.32 -5.04
CA LEU A 165 16.56 -7.33 -4.25
C LEU A 165 15.84 -8.69 -4.26
N GLN A 166 14.59 -8.73 -4.72
CA GLN A 166 13.68 -9.87 -4.61
C GLN A 166 13.61 -10.41 -3.17
N GLU A 167 13.45 -9.47 -2.22
CA GLU A 167 13.40 -9.75 -0.79
C GLU A 167 12.08 -9.27 -0.18
N ALA A 168 11.63 -9.97 0.84
CA ALA A 168 10.46 -9.60 1.63
C ALA A 168 10.83 -9.47 3.11
N LEU A 169 10.45 -8.34 3.71
CA LEU A 169 10.48 -8.17 5.17
C LEU A 169 9.08 -8.37 5.70
N VAL A 170 8.96 -9.21 6.71
CA VAL A 170 7.73 -9.37 7.49
C VAL A 170 7.94 -8.75 8.85
N ILE A 171 7.14 -7.74 9.18
CA ILE A 171 7.26 -6.96 10.41
C ILE A 171 5.97 -7.14 11.21
N THR A 172 6.13 -7.47 12.48
CA THR A 172 5.04 -7.65 13.45
C THR A 172 5.40 -6.92 14.74
N PRO A 173 4.49 -6.78 15.71
CA PRO A 173 4.84 -6.24 17.03
C PRO A 173 5.94 -7.03 17.77
N GLU A 174 6.07 -8.33 17.46
CA GLU A 174 7.07 -9.22 18.08
C GLU A 174 8.46 -9.08 17.47
N GLY A 175 8.58 -8.50 16.27
CA GLY A 175 9.85 -8.32 15.58
C GLY A 175 9.73 -8.37 14.07
N GLU A 176 10.89 -8.48 13.42
CA GLU A 176 10.96 -8.55 11.97
C GLU A 176 11.76 -9.76 11.50
N LYS A 177 11.44 -10.27 10.32
CA LYS A 177 12.17 -11.30 9.64
C LYS A 177 12.26 -11.00 8.15
N ARG A 178 13.46 -11.18 7.59
CA ARG A 178 13.76 -11.03 6.16
C ARG A 178 13.78 -12.40 5.49
N TYR A 179 13.19 -12.47 4.31
CA TYR A 179 13.10 -13.69 3.49
C TYR A 179 13.59 -13.41 2.07
N ARG A 180 14.19 -14.42 1.43
CA ARG A 180 14.85 -14.32 0.12
C ARG A 180 14.60 -15.54 -0.76
N GLY A 181 14.66 -15.35 -2.07
CA GLY A 181 14.65 -16.43 -3.05
C GLY A 181 13.51 -17.43 -2.86
N ASN A 182 13.82 -18.69 -2.61
CA ASN A 182 12.82 -19.75 -2.42
C ASN A 182 12.39 -19.96 -0.96
N GLU A 183 12.83 -19.11 -0.04
CA GLU A 183 12.36 -19.20 1.34
C GLU A 183 10.84 -19.00 1.41
N THR A 184 10.25 -19.71 2.35
CA THR A 184 8.82 -19.64 2.59
C THR A 184 8.55 -18.66 3.73
N ILE A 185 7.71 -17.67 3.50
CA ILE A 185 7.25 -16.75 4.55
C ILE A 185 6.43 -17.55 5.57
N GLU A 186 6.80 -17.47 6.83
CA GLU A 186 6.09 -18.14 7.92
C GLU A 186 4.69 -17.55 8.10
N ALA A 187 3.70 -18.44 8.21
CA ALA A 187 2.32 -18.02 8.46
C ALA A 187 2.21 -17.31 9.82
N GLN A 188 1.67 -16.11 9.82
CA GLN A 188 1.42 -15.36 11.03
C GLN A 188 0.12 -15.84 11.69
N LYS A 189 0.04 -15.76 13.02
CA LYS A 189 -1.16 -16.16 13.78
C LYS A 189 -2.43 -15.47 13.30
N ALA A 190 -2.31 -14.19 12.91
CA ALA A 190 -3.41 -13.39 12.40
C ALA A 190 -3.85 -13.80 10.98
N LEU A 191 -3.01 -14.53 10.22
CA LEU A 191 -3.19 -14.93 8.82
C LEU A 191 -2.89 -16.43 8.63
N PRO A 192 -3.66 -17.32 9.25
CA PRO A 192 -3.36 -18.75 9.32
C PRO A 192 -3.31 -19.38 7.92
N GLY A 193 -2.16 -20.02 7.61
CA GLY A 193 -1.92 -20.69 6.33
C GLY A 193 -1.60 -19.75 5.17
N LEU A 194 -1.36 -18.46 5.40
CA LEU A 194 -0.74 -17.57 4.43
C LEU A 194 0.78 -17.74 4.54
N SER A 195 1.34 -18.56 3.66
CA SER A 195 2.75 -18.97 3.69
C SER A 195 3.30 -19.13 2.25
N PRO A 196 3.42 -18.01 1.50
CA PRO A 196 3.95 -18.06 0.15
C PRO A 196 5.47 -18.21 0.15
N LYS A 197 6.02 -18.72 -0.96
CA LYS A 197 7.44 -18.54 -1.25
C LYS A 197 7.70 -17.11 -1.67
N VAL A 198 8.87 -16.56 -1.32
CA VAL A 198 9.27 -15.22 -1.72
C VAL A 198 9.30 -15.09 -3.24
N SER A 199 9.80 -16.11 -3.95
CA SER A 199 9.84 -16.15 -5.42
C SER A 199 8.45 -16.02 -6.08
N GLU A 200 7.36 -16.35 -5.39
CA GLU A 200 6.01 -16.17 -5.90
C GLU A 200 5.56 -14.69 -5.89
N LEU A 201 6.16 -13.88 -5.01
CA LEU A 201 5.87 -12.45 -4.87
C LEU A 201 6.63 -11.58 -5.89
N PHE A 202 7.62 -12.15 -6.59
CA PHE A 202 8.48 -11.46 -7.57
C PHE A 202 8.56 -12.22 -8.90
N LYS A 203 7.57 -13.03 -9.21
CA LYS A 203 7.59 -13.92 -10.37
C LYS A 203 7.73 -13.14 -11.69
N GLN A 204 6.99 -12.05 -11.84
CA GLN A 204 7.02 -11.25 -13.05
C GLN A 204 8.34 -10.47 -13.17
N VAL A 205 8.88 -9.97 -12.08
CA VAL A 205 10.17 -9.27 -12.04
C VAL A 205 11.30 -10.24 -12.36
N GLY A 206 11.33 -11.44 -11.75
CA GLY A 206 12.34 -12.46 -12.00
C GLY A 206 12.37 -12.95 -13.44
N SER A 207 11.21 -13.08 -14.08
CA SER A 207 11.13 -13.55 -15.47
C SER A 207 11.63 -12.56 -16.52
N ARG A 208 11.83 -11.30 -16.16
CA ARG A 208 12.39 -10.26 -17.06
C ARG A 208 13.92 -10.13 -16.96
N SER A 209 14.51 -10.75 -15.96
CA SER A 209 15.96 -10.71 -15.70
C SER A 209 16.71 -11.84 -16.39
N GLU A 210 16.00 -12.74 -17.06
CA GLU A 210 16.51 -13.84 -17.91
C GLU A 210 16.42 -13.46 -19.39
#